data_a81260bc1c67df3fd7a6ba7dc222d941
#
_entry.id   a81260bc1c67df3fd7a6ba7dc222d941
#
_cell.length_a   1.000
_cell.length_b   1.000
_cell.length_c   1.000
_cell.angle_alpha   90.00
_cell.angle_beta   90.00
_cell.angle_gamma   90.00
#
_symmetry.space_group_name_H-M   'P 1'
#
loop_
_entity.id
_entity.type
_entity.pdbx_description
1 polymer ?
#
loop_
_entity_poly.entity_id
_entity_poly.type
_entity_poly.pdbx_seq_one_letter_code
_entity_poly.pdbx_strand_id
1 'polypeptide(L)'
;MNVSMQDFVAQAIKLGFGPNPAPRSIEQIAAAPADLTAAKDAIDKMEQALETRLAKITAGRAALKQPDDLKAVYDKTFDRLVTAPAVALDNSAKALDTGIEAALALVAYINAHRTRLIVSGMQIQAKDQRTLDEIAPLMKACQDSGERFVAAQRASDRVLGGN
;
A
#
# COMPACT_ATOMS: atom_id res chain seq x y z
N MET A 1 9.55 7.53 -16.00
CA MET A 1 9.01 6.72 -14.88
C MET A 1 9.96 5.54 -14.65
N ASN A 2 10.25 5.17 -13.41
CA ASN A 2 11.23 4.10 -13.13
C ASN A 2 10.55 2.73 -13.25
N VAL A 3 11.31 1.67 -13.59
CA VAL A 3 10.80 0.29 -13.75
C VAL A 3 10.02 -0.16 -12.52
N SER A 4 10.52 0.09 -11.31
CA SER A 4 9.82 -0.26 -10.05
C SER A 4 8.46 0.43 -9.87
N MET A 5 8.31 1.68 -10.33
CA MET A 5 7.02 2.38 -10.29
C MET A 5 6.06 1.83 -11.35
N GLN A 6 6.57 1.44 -12.51
CA GLN A 6 5.76 0.82 -13.57
C GLN A 6 5.24 -0.55 -13.13
N ASP A 7 6.09 -1.36 -12.50
CA ASP A 7 5.70 -2.67 -11.96
C ASP A 7 4.64 -2.52 -10.87
N PHE A 8 4.82 -1.56 -9.95
CA PHE A 8 3.83 -1.25 -8.91
C PHE A 8 2.47 -0.86 -9.52
N VAL A 9 2.47 0.09 -10.46
CA VAL A 9 1.23 0.52 -11.13
C VAL A 9 0.55 -0.65 -11.86
N ALA A 10 1.32 -1.50 -12.55
CA ALA A 10 0.79 -2.67 -13.23
C ALA A 10 0.14 -3.67 -12.26
N GLN A 11 0.75 -3.94 -11.11
CA GLN A 11 0.17 -4.82 -10.09
C GLN A 11 -1.05 -4.18 -9.41
N ALA A 12 -1.01 -2.88 -9.11
CA ALA A 12 -2.14 -2.15 -8.56
C ALA A 12 -3.37 -2.23 -9.49
N ILE A 13 -3.16 -2.06 -10.80
CA ILE A 13 -4.24 -2.21 -11.80
C ILE A 13 -4.79 -3.65 -11.81
N LYS A 14 -3.95 -4.68 -11.75
CA LYS A 14 -4.40 -6.08 -11.67
C LYS A 14 -5.24 -6.35 -10.43
N LEU A 15 -4.92 -5.73 -9.31
CA LEU A 15 -5.68 -5.85 -8.06
C LEU A 15 -6.96 -5.01 -8.03
N GLY A 16 -7.22 -4.22 -9.07
CA GLY A 16 -8.43 -3.40 -9.16
C GLY A 16 -8.27 -1.97 -8.63
N PHE A 17 -7.04 -1.50 -8.38
CA PHE A 17 -6.74 -0.12 -7.96
C PHE A 17 -6.46 0.84 -9.15
N GLY A 18 -6.90 0.48 -10.35
CA GLY A 18 -6.73 1.31 -11.54
C GLY A 18 -7.78 2.44 -11.64
N PRO A 19 -7.65 3.33 -12.64
CA PRO A 19 -8.56 4.45 -12.85
C PRO A 19 -10.02 4.02 -13.19
N ASN A 20 -10.23 2.76 -13.61
CA ASN A 20 -11.52 2.13 -13.78
C ASN A 20 -11.50 0.75 -13.10
N PRO A 21 -11.56 0.70 -11.77
CA PRO A 21 -11.48 -0.58 -11.06
C PRO A 21 -12.72 -1.43 -11.37
N ALA A 22 -12.51 -2.57 -12.00
CA ALA A 22 -13.49 -3.65 -11.94
C ALA A 22 -13.36 -4.29 -10.55
N PRO A 23 -14.35 -4.20 -9.65
CA PRO A 23 -14.26 -4.78 -8.32
C PRO A 23 -14.09 -6.29 -8.47
N ARG A 24 -12.96 -6.83 -8.02
CA ARG A 24 -12.75 -8.28 -7.98
C ARG A 24 -13.51 -8.85 -6.78
N SER A 25 -14.23 -9.95 -7.01
CA SER A 25 -14.86 -10.66 -5.90
C SER A 25 -13.79 -11.34 -5.01
N ILE A 26 -14.16 -11.63 -3.76
CA ILE A 26 -13.29 -12.39 -2.84
C ILE A 26 -12.92 -13.74 -3.45
N GLU A 27 -13.84 -14.38 -4.18
CA GLU A 27 -13.59 -15.64 -4.90
C GLU A 27 -12.46 -15.49 -5.94
N GLN A 28 -12.49 -14.41 -6.73
CA GLN A 28 -11.47 -14.14 -7.75
C GLN A 28 -10.11 -13.85 -7.11
N ILE A 29 -10.08 -13.12 -5.99
CA ILE A 29 -8.86 -12.85 -5.24
C ILE A 29 -8.32 -14.13 -4.61
N ALA A 30 -9.19 -14.95 -4.00
CA ALA A 30 -8.80 -16.21 -3.39
C ALA A 30 -8.35 -17.27 -4.42
N ALA A 31 -8.80 -17.16 -5.68
CA ALA A 31 -8.35 -18.03 -6.77
C ALA A 31 -6.97 -17.64 -7.32
N ALA A 32 -6.50 -16.40 -7.10
CA ALA A 32 -5.24 -15.88 -7.64
C ALA A 32 -4.34 -15.25 -6.54
N PRO A 33 -3.93 -16.00 -5.51
CA PRO A 33 -3.10 -15.47 -4.41
C PRO A 33 -1.74 -14.96 -4.90
N ALA A 34 -1.24 -15.48 -6.02
CA ALA A 34 0.01 -15.04 -6.64
C ALA A 34 -0.04 -13.54 -7.05
N ASP A 35 -1.22 -13.01 -7.40
CA ASP A 35 -1.37 -11.59 -7.72
C ASP A 35 -1.11 -10.70 -6.48
N LEU A 36 -1.56 -11.13 -5.29
CA LEU A 36 -1.29 -10.42 -4.03
C LEU A 36 0.20 -10.49 -3.65
N THR A 37 0.83 -11.66 -3.81
CA THR A 37 2.27 -11.82 -3.58
C THR A 37 3.08 -10.94 -4.52
N ALA A 38 2.75 -10.92 -5.81
CA ALA A 38 3.42 -10.06 -6.79
C ALA A 38 3.23 -8.56 -6.49
N ALA A 39 2.08 -8.17 -5.94
CA ALA A 39 1.84 -6.80 -5.52
C ALA A 39 2.68 -6.43 -4.28
N LYS A 40 2.81 -7.33 -3.31
CA LYS A 40 3.70 -7.15 -2.16
C LYS A 40 5.15 -6.96 -2.61
N ASP A 41 5.66 -7.85 -3.44
CA ASP A 41 7.02 -7.76 -3.99
C ASP A 41 7.26 -6.43 -4.75
N ALA A 42 6.25 -5.91 -5.43
CA ALA A 42 6.34 -4.64 -6.14
C ALA A 42 6.39 -3.44 -5.17
N ILE A 43 5.66 -3.51 -4.04
CA ILE A 43 5.70 -2.49 -2.99
C ILE A 43 7.08 -2.49 -2.32
N ASP A 44 7.58 -3.64 -1.90
CA ASP A 44 8.90 -3.79 -1.26
C ASP A 44 10.00 -3.18 -2.14
N LYS A 45 9.99 -3.46 -3.44
CA LYS A 45 10.93 -2.86 -4.41
C LYS A 45 10.77 -1.35 -4.55
N MET A 46 9.54 -0.85 -4.51
CA MET A 46 9.26 0.59 -4.57
C MET A 46 9.78 1.29 -3.32
N GLU A 47 9.55 0.74 -2.13
CA GLU A 47 10.04 1.28 -0.86
C GLU A 47 11.57 1.34 -0.83
N GLN A 48 12.26 0.26 -1.20
CA GLN A 48 13.73 0.23 -1.30
C GLN A 48 14.27 1.27 -2.29
N ALA A 49 13.60 1.44 -3.43
CA ALA A 49 13.99 2.43 -4.43
C ALA A 49 13.78 3.87 -3.91
N LEU A 50 12.71 4.11 -3.16
CA LEU A 50 12.41 5.40 -2.53
C LEU A 50 13.47 5.74 -1.47
N GLU A 51 13.75 4.81 -0.55
CA GLU A 51 14.76 4.96 0.50
C GLU A 51 16.14 5.28 -0.10
N THR A 52 16.57 4.49 -1.09
CA THR A 52 17.86 4.70 -1.77
C THR A 52 17.96 6.09 -2.41
N ARG A 53 16.88 6.58 -3.01
CA ARG A 53 16.85 7.91 -3.63
C ARG A 53 16.87 9.02 -2.59
N LEU A 54 16.07 8.89 -1.54
CA LEU A 54 16.06 9.86 -0.44
C LEU A 54 17.42 9.97 0.21
N ALA A 55 18.11 8.86 0.46
CA ALA A 55 19.46 8.86 1.00
C ALA A 55 20.44 9.64 0.10
N LYS A 56 20.40 9.41 -1.23
CA LYS A 56 21.23 10.15 -2.20
C LYS A 56 20.92 11.63 -2.22
N ILE A 57 19.65 12.01 -2.24
CA ILE A 57 19.22 13.40 -2.28
C ILE A 57 19.60 14.12 -0.97
N THR A 58 19.43 13.47 0.18
CA THR A 58 19.79 14.01 1.49
C THR A 58 21.31 14.19 1.62
N ALA A 59 22.11 13.22 1.14
CA ALA A 59 23.57 13.35 1.10
C ALA A 59 24.00 14.50 0.18
N GLY A 60 23.38 14.63 -0.99
CA GLY A 60 23.62 15.76 -1.91
C GLY A 60 23.30 17.10 -1.26
N ARG A 61 22.16 17.20 -0.55
CA ARG A 61 21.79 18.40 0.23
C ARG A 61 22.85 18.75 1.27
N ALA A 62 23.33 17.78 2.04
CA ALA A 62 24.34 17.99 3.08
C ALA A 62 25.69 18.45 2.52
N ALA A 63 26.02 18.09 1.29
CA ALA A 63 27.26 18.47 0.61
C ALA A 63 27.21 19.90 0.03
N LEU A 64 26.03 20.51 -0.09
CA LEU A 64 25.91 21.88 -0.64
C LEU A 64 26.42 22.91 0.35
N LYS A 65 27.40 23.70 -0.09
CA LYS A 65 27.89 24.86 0.64
C LYS A 65 27.09 26.09 0.22
N GLN A 66 26.29 26.60 1.13
CA GLN A 66 25.44 27.78 0.92
C GLN A 66 25.67 28.83 2.01
N PRO A 67 25.54 30.13 1.72
CA PRO A 67 25.43 31.18 2.74
C PRO A 67 24.21 30.88 3.65
N ASP A 68 24.30 31.25 4.93
CA ASP A 68 23.33 30.90 5.96
C ASP A 68 21.91 31.40 5.66
N ASP A 69 21.78 32.59 5.08
CA ASP A 69 20.51 33.17 4.67
C ASP A 69 19.81 32.38 3.55
N LEU A 70 20.58 31.92 2.56
CA LEU A 70 20.08 31.07 1.46
C LEU A 70 19.79 29.64 1.93
N LYS A 71 20.61 29.14 2.89
CA LYS A 71 20.43 27.81 3.44
C LYS A 71 19.07 27.64 4.09
N ALA A 72 18.61 28.61 4.89
CA ALA A 72 17.31 28.52 5.55
C ALA A 72 16.14 28.46 4.56
N VAL A 73 16.17 29.24 3.48
CA VAL A 73 15.16 29.23 2.42
C VAL A 73 15.20 27.93 1.63
N TYR A 74 16.40 27.46 1.31
CA TYR A 74 16.60 26.21 0.60
C TYR A 74 16.07 25.01 1.41
N ASP A 75 16.43 24.93 2.68
CA ASP A 75 16.02 23.84 3.57
C ASP A 75 14.49 23.77 3.69
N LYS A 76 13.83 24.90 3.90
CA LYS A 76 12.36 24.97 3.94
C LYS A 76 11.72 24.53 2.62
N THR A 77 12.29 24.94 1.50
CA THR A 77 11.80 24.58 0.16
C THR A 77 12.03 23.10 -0.10
N PHE A 78 13.19 22.57 0.25
CA PHE A 78 13.51 21.15 0.12
C PHE A 78 12.56 20.28 0.96
N ASP A 79 12.30 20.65 2.21
CA ASP A 79 11.40 19.90 3.08
C ASP A 79 9.99 19.86 2.51
N ARG A 80 9.50 20.97 1.95
CA ARG A 80 8.18 21.03 1.32
C ARG A 80 8.07 20.24 0.01
N LEU A 81 9.10 20.34 -0.86
CA LEU A 81 9.03 19.78 -2.22
C LEU A 81 9.58 18.36 -2.33
N VAL A 82 10.39 17.92 -1.37
CA VAL A 82 11.04 16.60 -1.43
C VAL A 82 10.71 15.76 -0.21
N THR A 83 11.01 16.25 1.01
CA THR A 83 10.89 15.43 2.22
C THR A 83 9.42 15.10 2.52
N ALA A 84 8.54 16.09 2.55
CA ALA A 84 7.14 15.89 2.90
C ALA A 84 6.40 14.98 1.88
N PRO A 85 6.53 15.18 0.56
CA PRO A 85 5.97 14.25 -0.44
C PRO A 85 6.52 12.83 -0.33
N ALA A 86 7.82 12.68 -0.05
CA ALA A 86 8.43 11.37 0.08
C ALA A 86 7.92 10.60 1.31
N VAL A 87 7.79 11.28 2.46
CA VAL A 87 7.21 10.71 3.68
C VAL A 87 5.74 10.34 3.46
N ALA A 88 4.98 11.17 2.75
CA ALA A 88 3.59 10.88 2.44
C ALA A 88 3.44 9.64 1.55
N LEU A 89 4.30 9.48 0.55
CA LEU A 89 4.34 8.30 -0.33
C LEU A 89 4.74 7.05 0.46
N ASP A 90 5.76 7.11 1.30
CA ASP A 90 6.21 6.02 2.15
C ASP A 90 5.09 5.54 3.10
N ASN A 91 4.39 6.46 3.74
CA ASN A 91 3.26 6.13 4.60
C ASN A 91 2.12 5.44 3.83
N SER A 92 1.86 5.87 2.60
CA SER A 92 0.83 5.25 1.74
C SER A 92 1.26 3.84 1.30
N ALA A 93 2.53 3.64 0.98
CA ALA A 93 3.09 2.34 0.62
C ALA A 93 2.99 1.34 1.80
N LYS A 94 3.42 1.75 2.99
CA LYS A 94 3.32 0.93 4.21
C LYS A 94 1.88 0.57 4.58
N ALA A 95 0.95 1.50 4.41
CA ALA A 95 -0.48 1.23 4.65
C ALA A 95 -1.03 0.21 3.64
N LEU A 96 -0.60 0.29 2.38
CA LEU A 96 -0.99 -0.68 1.34
C LEU A 96 -0.34 -2.04 1.59
N ASP A 97 0.93 -2.10 1.97
CA ASP A 97 1.63 -3.33 2.32
C ASP A 97 0.91 -4.08 3.44
N THR A 98 0.58 -3.39 4.53
CA THR A 98 -0.23 -3.94 5.63
C THR A 98 -1.58 -4.49 5.13
N GLY A 99 -2.22 -3.80 4.18
CA GLY A 99 -3.48 -4.25 3.58
C GLY A 99 -3.32 -5.54 2.77
N ILE A 100 -2.25 -5.66 2.00
CA ILE A 100 -1.96 -6.88 1.23
C ILE A 100 -1.62 -8.04 2.15
N GLU A 101 -0.86 -7.83 3.22
CA GLU A 101 -0.59 -8.88 4.22
C GLU A 101 -1.88 -9.40 4.87
N ALA A 102 -2.78 -8.49 5.26
CA ALA A 102 -4.08 -8.87 5.79
C ALA A 102 -4.92 -9.68 4.77
N ALA A 103 -4.91 -9.25 3.50
CA ALA A 103 -5.60 -9.96 2.42
C ALA A 103 -4.99 -11.34 2.14
N LEU A 104 -3.66 -11.48 2.17
CA LEU A 104 -2.97 -12.77 2.03
C LEU A 104 -3.35 -13.72 3.15
N ALA A 105 -3.38 -13.26 4.41
CA ALA A 105 -3.80 -14.07 5.54
C ALA A 105 -5.25 -14.54 5.41
N LEU A 106 -6.17 -13.64 5.01
CA LEU A 106 -7.57 -13.99 4.77
C LEU A 106 -7.72 -15.00 3.64
N VAL A 107 -7.04 -14.80 2.52
CA VAL A 107 -7.06 -15.72 1.36
C VAL A 107 -6.49 -17.09 1.72
N ALA A 108 -5.40 -17.14 2.49
CA ALA A 108 -4.83 -18.40 2.97
C ALA A 108 -5.83 -19.17 3.84
N TYR A 109 -6.52 -18.47 4.75
CA TYR A 109 -7.57 -19.07 5.59
C TYR A 109 -8.73 -19.60 4.76
N ILE A 110 -9.25 -18.81 3.81
CA ILE A 110 -10.33 -19.22 2.91
C ILE A 110 -9.95 -20.48 2.14
N ASN A 111 -8.74 -20.50 1.57
CA ASN A 111 -8.26 -21.64 0.78
C ASN A 111 -8.09 -22.91 1.61
N ALA A 112 -7.66 -22.80 2.86
CA ALA A 112 -7.52 -23.93 3.78
C ALA A 112 -8.88 -24.46 4.29
N HIS A 113 -9.93 -23.62 4.33
CA HIS A 113 -11.19 -23.94 4.99
C HIS A 113 -12.41 -23.88 4.02
N ARG A 114 -12.21 -24.08 2.72
CA ARG A 114 -13.26 -23.96 1.68
C ARG A 114 -14.53 -24.76 1.97
N THR A 115 -14.41 -25.92 2.59
CA THR A 115 -15.58 -26.78 2.91
C THR A 115 -16.45 -26.21 4.05
N ARG A 116 -15.87 -25.33 4.88
CA ARG A 116 -16.51 -24.70 6.05
C ARG A 116 -17.01 -23.28 5.78
N LEU A 117 -16.72 -22.75 4.59
CA LEU A 117 -17.08 -21.41 4.16
C LEU A 117 -17.97 -21.44 2.92
N ILE A 118 -18.82 -20.44 2.79
CA ILE A 118 -19.51 -20.06 1.56
C ILE A 118 -19.00 -18.69 1.18
N VAL A 119 -18.35 -18.59 0.02
CA VAL A 119 -17.84 -17.31 -0.53
C VAL A 119 -18.66 -16.98 -1.76
N SER A 120 -19.27 -15.80 -1.79
CA SER A 120 -20.09 -15.34 -2.91
C SER A 120 -19.92 -13.83 -3.09
N GLY A 121 -19.32 -13.43 -4.21
CA GLY A 121 -19.02 -12.03 -4.49
C GLY A 121 -18.08 -11.41 -3.43
N MET A 122 -18.59 -10.45 -2.67
CA MET A 122 -17.88 -9.79 -1.57
C MET A 122 -18.29 -10.31 -0.18
N GLN A 123 -19.02 -11.42 -0.11
CA GLN A 123 -19.52 -11.98 1.14
C GLN A 123 -18.81 -13.29 1.47
N ILE A 124 -18.52 -13.47 2.75
CA ILE A 124 -18.03 -14.73 3.33
C ILE A 124 -18.99 -15.11 4.44
N GLN A 125 -19.48 -16.34 4.39
CA GLN A 125 -20.35 -16.92 5.42
C GLN A 125 -19.66 -18.17 5.98
N ALA A 126 -19.53 -18.22 7.30
CA ALA A 126 -19.09 -19.42 8.01
C ALA A 126 -20.28 -20.36 8.24
N LYS A 127 -20.06 -21.66 8.10
CA LYS A 127 -21.09 -22.69 8.35
C LYS A 127 -21.25 -23.05 9.82
N ASP A 128 -20.29 -22.66 10.66
CA ASP A 128 -20.30 -22.93 12.10
C ASP A 128 -19.64 -21.78 12.87
N GLN A 129 -19.97 -21.69 14.17
CA GLN A 129 -19.50 -20.61 15.05
C GLN A 129 -17.99 -20.57 15.18
N ARG A 130 -17.32 -21.72 15.29
CA ARG A 130 -15.86 -21.78 15.41
C ARG A 130 -15.17 -21.16 14.18
N THR A 131 -15.65 -21.50 12.99
CA THR A 131 -15.12 -20.93 11.73
C THR A 131 -15.38 -19.42 11.66
N LEU A 132 -16.53 -18.95 12.17
CA LEU A 132 -16.83 -17.52 12.28
C LEU A 132 -15.83 -16.81 13.21
N ASP A 133 -15.59 -17.37 14.40
CA ASP A 133 -14.67 -16.81 15.38
C ASP A 133 -13.22 -16.75 14.85
N GLU A 134 -12.82 -17.74 14.05
CA GLU A 134 -11.49 -17.82 13.43
C GLU A 134 -11.33 -16.81 12.27
N ILE A 135 -12.35 -16.58 11.44
CA ILE A 135 -12.25 -15.68 10.27
C ILE A 135 -12.54 -14.22 10.59
N ALA A 136 -13.36 -13.93 11.60
CA ALA A 136 -13.78 -12.57 11.94
C ALA A 136 -12.59 -11.61 12.19
N PRO A 137 -11.52 -11.97 12.93
CA PRO A 137 -10.36 -11.10 13.10
C PRO A 137 -9.60 -10.85 11.80
N LEU A 138 -9.56 -11.81 10.86
CA LEU A 138 -8.92 -11.63 9.55
C LEU A 138 -9.70 -10.65 8.68
N MET A 139 -11.03 -10.77 8.67
CA MET A 139 -11.90 -9.82 7.96
C MET A 139 -11.77 -8.42 8.54
N LYS A 140 -11.74 -8.32 9.88
CA LYS A 140 -11.52 -7.03 10.55
C LYS A 140 -10.17 -6.43 10.22
N ALA A 141 -9.09 -7.21 10.17
CA ALA A 141 -7.77 -6.74 9.80
C ALA A 141 -7.75 -6.17 8.36
N CYS A 142 -8.44 -6.81 7.42
CA CYS A 142 -8.59 -6.30 6.06
C CYS A 142 -9.35 -4.96 6.04
N GLN A 143 -10.45 -4.85 6.79
CA GLN A 143 -11.23 -3.61 6.87
C GLN A 143 -10.40 -2.48 7.48
N ASP A 144 -9.78 -2.71 8.65
CA ASP A 144 -8.97 -1.72 9.35
C ASP A 144 -7.79 -1.23 8.47
N SER A 145 -7.19 -2.15 7.71
CA SER A 145 -6.10 -1.82 6.77
C SER A 145 -6.60 -0.96 5.61
N GLY A 146 -7.78 -1.26 5.06
CA GLY A 146 -8.40 -0.45 4.02
C GLY A 146 -8.68 0.98 4.49
N GLU A 147 -9.20 1.15 5.70
CA GLU A 147 -9.44 2.47 6.30
C GLU A 147 -8.13 3.25 6.49
N ARG A 148 -7.07 2.59 6.97
CA ARG A 148 -5.74 3.19 7.11
C ARG A 148 -5.15 3.63 5.77
N PHE A 149 -5.28 2.80 4.74
CA PHE A 149 -4.81 3.13 3.39
C PHE A 149 -5.54 4.37 2.84
N VAL A 150 -6.87 4.43 2.96
CA VAL A 150 -7.65 5.61 2.53
C VAL A 150 -7.24 6.86 3.30
N ALA A 151 -6.98 6.75 4.60
CA ALA A 151 -6.51 7.86 5.42
C ALA A 151 -5.11 8.34 5.00
N ALA A 152 -4.18 7.41 4.74
CA ALA A 152 -2.83 7.71 4.26
C ALA A 152 -2.86 8.37 2.88
N GLN A 153 -3.70 7.89 1.97
CA GLN A 153 -3.87 8.46 0.64
C GLN A 153 -4.41 9.89 0.70
N ARG A 154 -5.44 10.16 1.52
CA ARG A 154 -5.95 11.53 1.73
C ARG A 154 -4.91 12.48 2.33
N ALA A 155 -4.05 11.98 3.21
CA ALA A 155 -2.94 12.76 3.75
C ALA A 155 -1.89 13.06 2.68
N SER A 156 -1.58 12.09 1.83
CA SER A 156 -0.68 12.25 0.68
C SER A 156 -1.21 13.27 -0.32
N ASP A 157 -2.50 13.20 -0.67
CA ASP A 157 -3.14 14.14 -1.60
C ASP A 157 -3.06 15.58 -1.11
N ARG A 158 -3.23 15.81 0.20
CA ARG A 158 -3.06 17.15 0.80
C ARG A 158 -1.64 17.68 0.69
N VAL A 159 -0.64 16.83 0.88
CA VAL A 159 0.76 17.20 0.76
C VAL A 159 1.14 17.48 -0.69
N LEU A 160 0.68 16.65 -1.62
CA LEU A 160 0.99 16.75 -3.04
C LEU A 160 0.16 17.83 -3.75
N GLY A 161 -1.07 18.07 -3.30
CA GLY A 161 -1.99 19.07 -3.87
C GLY A 161 -1.67 20.51 -3.46
N GLY A 162 -0.75 20.74 -2.52
CA GLY A 162 -0.29 22.08 -2.14
C GLY A 162 -1.31 22.92 -1.36
N ASN A 163 -2.33 22.29 -0.75
CA ASN A 163 -3.32 22.94 0.13
C ASN A 163 -2.98 22.70 1.60
#